data_b7bbcdc7312c139cf560436d1d7a4f8d
#
_entry.id   b7bbcdc7312c139cf560436d1d7a4f8d
#
_cell.length_a   1.000
_cell.length_b   1.000
_cell.length_c   1.000
_cell.angle_alpha   90.00
_cell.angle_beta   90.00
_cell.angle_gamma   90.00
#
_symmetry.space_group_name_H-M   'P 1'
#
loop_
_entity.id
_entity.type
_entity.pdbx_description
1 polymer ?
#
loop_
_entity_poly.entity_id
_entity_poly.type
_entity_poly.pdbx_seq_one_letter_code
_entity_poly.pdbx_strand_id
1 'polypeptide(L)'
;ACKLVTEYFQYGSVVRRTYHHQDGTIAFEESRFGGSWLYKLGSEILTNHTEVMRRFLSQLSLKEEDLILLDRASRMDFARPLLEKAAPSKLAMVFHSEHEFENGHLNYEYYYVFKYAKRFDYFITATDLQKEVLEQTLAKQGCQGIPIYSIPVGHLEELTGSQGDRPPFSVLTASRLDPRKRIDLAIRVVAQAHEQLPTLQFDIYGKGGEADNLRHLIQELAAQDYIHLRGHADLQQIYPCYQAYLTTSQWETFGLTLMEAAGAGLALLGFDARYGNPTFIKEGENGFLVPYSETVPEEELVKELADKLVQLFESDLALFHQASYDLASSYLASNVQEVWKETLMEMGQFGGKEI
;
A
#
# COMPACT_ATOMS: atom_id res chain seq x y z
N ALA A 1 12.89 -27.33 -6.89
CA ALA A 1 11.77 -26.40 -7.15
C ALA A 1 10.55 -27.21 -7.57
N CYS A 2 9.37 -26.87 -7.02
CA CYS A 2 8.10 -27.49 -7.41
C CYS A 2 7.76 -27.07 -8.84
N LYS A 3 7.41 -28.01 -9.73
CA LYS A 3 7.15 -27.75 -11.14
C LYS A 3 5.66 -27.77 -11.50
N LEU A 4 4.84 -28.48 -10.73
CA LEU A 4 3.43 -28.70 -11.00
C LEU A 4 2.63 -28.73 -9.70
N VAL A 5 1.49 -28.05 -9.70
CA VAL A 5 0.49 -28.16 -8.64
C VAL A 5 -0.77 -28.78 -9.23
N THR A 6 -1.25 -29.88 -8.64
CA THR A 6 -2.53 -30.50 -8.99
C THR A 6 -3.55 -30.15 -7.91
N GLU A 7 -4.66 -29.54 -8.30
CA GLU A 7 -5.75 -29.20 -7.40
C GLU A 7 -6.94 -30.15 -7.59
N TYR A 8 -7.54 -30.57 -6.48
CA TYR A 8 -8.74 -31.41 -6.46
C TYR A 8 -9.87 -30.63 -5.81
N PHE A 9 -11.04 -30.62 -6.47
CA PHE A 9 -12.19 -29.86 -6.05
C PHE A 9 -13.32 -30.76 -5.57
N GLN A 10 -14.03 -30.31 -4.57
CA GLN A 10 -15.30 -30.88 -4.12
C GLN A 10 -16.28 -29.74 -3.87
N TYR A 11 -17.47 -29.82 -4.46
CA TYR A 11 -18.50 -28.78 -4.36
C TYR A 11 -17.98 -27.36 -4.65
N GLY A 12 -17.13 -27.21 -5.67
CA GLY A 12 -16.54 -25.93 -6.06
C GLY A 12 -15.40 -25.41 -5.17
N SER A 13 -15.04 -26.13 -4.11
CA SER A 13 -13.94 -25.78 -3.22
C SER A 13 -12.77 -26.74 -3.37
N VAL A 14 -11.53 -26.19 -3.30
CA VAL A 14 -10.33 -27.02 -3.26
C VAL A 14 -10.29 -27.81 -1.97
N VAL A 15 -10.17 -29.14 -2.08
CA VAL A 15 -10.07 -30.07 -0.94
C VAL A 15 -8.70 -30.71 -0.82
N ARG A 16 -7.90 -30.69 -1.88
CA ARG A 16 -6.54 -31.23 -1.87
C ARG A 16 -5.69 -30.50 -2.90
N ARG A 17 -4.40 -30.26 -2.56
CA ARG A 17 -3.36 -29.83 -3.48
C ARG A 17 -2.17 -30.76 -3.36
N THR A 18 -1.60 -31.14 -4.50
CA THR A 18 -0.40 -31.96 -4.56
C THR A 18 0.67 -31.19 -5.34
N TYR A 19 1.80 -31.00 -4.70
CA TYR A 19 2.97 -30.30 -5.26
C TYR A 19 4.00 -31.35 -5.71
N HIS A 20 4.48 -31.26 -6.93
CA HIS A 20 5.37 -32.25 -7.52
C HIS A 20 6.77 -31.69 -7.73
N HIS A 21 7.77 -32.55 -7.54
CA HIS A 21 9.14 -32.32 -7.99
C HIS A 21 9.22 -32.33 -9.54
N GLN A 22 10.38 -31.96 -10.07
CA GLN A 22 10.62 -31.94 -11.53
C GLN A 22 10.55 -33.36 -12.15
N ASP A 23 10.84 -34.38 -11.36
CA ASP A 23 10.79 -35.80 -11.74
C ASP A 23 9.39 -36.40 -11.65
N GLY A 24 8.38 -35.59 -11.25
CA GLY A 24 6.98 -36.00 -11.09
C GLY A 24 6.64 -36.64 -9.73
N THR A 25 7.61 -36.86 -8.85
CA THR A 25 7.34 -37.35 -7.50
C THR A 25 6.66 -36.27 -6.64
N ILE A 26 5.89 -36.71 -5.64
CA ILE A 26 5.18 -35.78 -4.74
C ILE A 26 6.16 -35.17 -3.75
N ALA A 27 6.30 -33.84 -3.80
CA ALA A 27 7.11 -33.07 -2.87
C ALA A 27 6.34 -32.74 -1.58
N PHE A 28 5.06 -32.39 -1.72
CA PHE A 28 4.23 -31.89 -0.63
C PHE A 28 2.74 -32.06 -0.98
N GLU A 29 1.94 -32.31 0.00
CA GLU A 29 0.48 -32.46 -0.16
C GLU A 29 -0.27 -31.72 0.93
N GLU A 30 -1.30 -30.99 0.56
CA GLU A 30 -2.28 -30.39 1.47
C GLU A 30 -3.62 -31.07 1.24
N SER A 31 -4.31 -31.44 2.31
CA SER A 31 -5.64 -32.05 2.24
C SER A 31 -6.56 -31.49 3.30
N ARG A 32 -7.80 -31.19 2.93
CA ARG A 32 -8.82 -30.71 3.86
C ARG A 32 -9.48 -31.89 4.56
N PHE A 33 -9.47 -31.88 5.89
CA PHE A 33 -10.09 -32.90 6.70
C PHE A 33 -10.84 -32.27 7.89
N GLY A 34 -12.12 -32.52 8.00
CA GLY A 34 -12.94 -32.03 9.13
C GLY A 34 -12.93 -30.49 9.31
N GLY A 35 -12.79 -29.73 8.20
CA GLY A 35 -12.71 -28.26 8.26
C GLY A 35 -11.30 -27.69 8.41
N SER A 36 -10.31 -28.51 8.75
CA SER A 36 -8.90 -28.14 8.88
C SER A 36 -8.06 -28.64 7.71
N TRP A 37 -6.89 -28.01 7.49
CA TRP A 37 -5.90 -28.49 6.53
C TRP A 37 -4.88 -29.39 7.23
N LEU A 38 -4.61 -30.54 6.61
CA LEU A 38 -3.50 -31.43 6.95
C LEU A 38 -2.43 -31.34 5.85
N TYR A 39 -1.19 -31.42 6.25
CA TYR A 39 -0.05 -31.26 5.38
C TYR A 39 0.82 -32.50 5.45
N LYS A 40 1.21 -33.07 4.30
CA LYS A 40 2.03 -34.27 4.21
C LYS A 40 3.34 -33.95 3.50
N LEU A 41 4.44 -34.22 4.21
CA LEU A 41 5.81 -34.07 3.69
C LEU A 41 6.52 -35.43 3.81
N GLY A 42 6.62 -36.14 2.70
CA GLY A 42 7.08 -37.53 2.73
C GLY A 42 6.18 -38.42 3.58
N SER A 43 6.70 -39.02 4.64
CA SER A 43 5.93 -39.82 5.63
C SER A 43 5.39 -39.00 6.81
N GLU A 44 5.79 -37.77 6.94
CA GLU A 44 5.41 -36.87 8.05
C GLU A 44 4.06 -36.20 7.78
N ILE A 45 3.17 -36.20 8.77
CA ILE A 45 1.88 -35.50 8.71
C ILE A 45 1.92 -34.35 9.72
N LEU A 46 1.66 -33.14 9.24
CA LEU A 46 1.63 -31.91 10.02
C LEU A 46 0.18 -31.41 10.08
N THR A 47 -0.25 -30.94 11.24
CA THR A 47 -1.67 -30.66 11.51
C THR A 47 -2.07 -29.20 11.25
N ASN A 48 -1.10 -28.33 11.06
CA ASN A 48 -1.35 -26.92 10.78
C ASN A 48 -0.16 -26.28 10.04
N HIS A 49 -0.41 -25.13 9.46
CA HIS A 49 0.58 -24.40 8.66
C HIS A 49 1.79 -23.93 9.48
N THR A 50 1.60 -23.62 10.76
CA THR A 50 2.72 -23.25 11.66
C THR A 50 3.74 -24.38 11.81
N GLU A 51 3.29 -25.64 11.88
CA GLU A 51 4.20 -26.82 11.92
C GLU A 51 4.95 -26.97 10.58
N VAL A 52 4.29 -26.72 9.45
CA VAL A 52 4.94 -26.72 8.13
C VAL A 52 6.07 -25.67 8.12
N MET A 53 5.78 -24.45 8.57
CA MET A 53 6.78 -23.40 8.64
C MET A 53 7.92 -23.72 9.61
N ARG A 54 7.61 -24.31 10.77
CA ARG A 54 8.64 -24.75 11.73
C ARG A 54 9.53 -25.82 11.11
N ARG A 55 8.94 -26.75 10.36
CA ARG A 55 9.69 -27.79 9.65
C ARG A 55 10.56 -27.21 8.54
N PHE A 56 10.03 -26.27 7.75
CA PHE A 56 10.78 -25.57 6.72
C PHE A 56 11.97 -24.80 7.33
N LEU A 57 11.73 -23.97 8.33
CA LEU A 57 12.78 -23.19 8.99
C LEU A 57 13.85 -24.08 9.66
N SER A 58 13.48 -25.27 10.14
CA SER A 58 14.45 -26.20 10.71
C SER A 58 15.43 -26.79 9.69
N GLN A 59 15.11 -26.71 8.41
CA GLN A 59 15.98 -27.15 7.31
C GLN A 59 16.92 -26.05 6.81
N LEU A 60 16.66 -24.79 7.18
CA LEU A 60 17.53 -23.67 6.84
C LEU A 60 18.69 -23.60 7.85
N SER A 61 19.90 -23.54 7.31
CA SER A 61 21.11 -23.33 8.12
C SER A 61 21.32 -21.83 8.33
N LEU A 62 20.40 -21.22 9.08
CA LEU A 62 20.42 -19.78 9.36
C LEU A 62 21.65 -19.41 10.21
N LYS A 63 22.30 -18.31 9.87
CA LYS A 63 23.52 -17.78 10.48
C LYS A 63 23.29 -16.35 10.97
N GLU A 64 24.25 -15.80 11.74
CA GLU A 64 24.20 -14.43 12.28
C GLU A 64 24.17 -13.36 11.17
N GLU A 65 24.81 -13.64 10.04
CA GLU A 65 24.81 -12.76 8.88
C GLU A 65 23.49 -12.77 8.08
N ASP A 66 22.59 -13.72 8.33
CA ASP A 66 21.31 -13.77 7.63
C ASP A 66 20.30 -12.77 8.22
N LEU A 67 19.56 -12.12 7.35
CA LEU A 67 18.43 -11.25 7.70
C LEU A 67 17.12 -11.87 7.19
N ILE A 68 16.18 -12.06 8.07
CA ILE A 68 14.83 -12.52 7.74
C ILE A 68 13.89 -11.32 7.76
N LEU A 69 13.26 -11.02 6.63
CA LEU A 69 12.24 -10.00 6.53
C LEU A 69 10.84 -10.64 6.65
N LEU A 70 10.10 -10.27 7.69
CA LEU A 70 8.68 -10.57 7.80
C LEU A 70 7.90 -9.47 7.08
N ASP A 71 7.52 -9.76 5.84
CA ASP A 71 6.87 -8.80 4.96
C ASP A 71 5.38 -8.55 5.30
N ARG A 72 4.73 -9.45 6.05
CA ARG A 72 3.31 -9.29 6.40
C ARG A 72 2.99 -9.69 7.83
N ALA A 73 2.46 -8.74 8.59
CA ALA A 73 2.01 -8.95 9.96
C ALA A 73 0.85 -9.95 10.09
N SER A 74 -0.08 -9.97 9.15
CA SER A 74 -1.26 -10.84 9.15
C SER A 74 -0.95 -12.35 9.06
N ARG A 75 0.31 -12.72 8.80
CA ARG A 75 0.74 -14.12 8.65
C ARG A 75 1.45 -14.63 9.90
N MET A 76 0.72 -14.67 11.02
CA MET A 76 1.20 -15.20 12.31
C MET A 76 1.75 -16.64 12.23
N ASP A 77 1.20 -17.46 11.35
CA ASP A 77 1.65 -18.81 11.08
C ASP A 77 3.11 -18.88 10.57
N PHE A 78 3.58 -17.85 9.87
CA PHE A 78 4.97 -17.69 9.47
C PHE A 78 5.83 -17.07 10.57
N ALA A 79 5.33 -16.03 11.23
CA ALA A 79 6.09 -15.27 12.23
C ALA A 79 6.34 -16.10 13.50
N ARG A 80 5.34 -16.83 13.97
CA ARG A 80 5.37 -17.55 15.24
C ARG A 80 6.57 -18.49 15.41
N PRO A 81 6.95 -19.36 14.46
CA PRO A 81 8.12 -20.21 14.59
C PRO A 81 9.44 -19.43 14.72
N LEU A 82 9.55 -18.26 14.07
CA LEU A 82 10.73 -17.39 14.19
C LEU A 82 10.79 -16.70 15.54
N LEU A 83 9.65 -16.29 16.08
CA LEU A 83 9.54 -15.64 17.39
C LEU A 83 9.75 -16.60 18.57
N GLU A 84 9.32 -17.85 18.43
CA GLU A 84 9.47 -18.91 19.45
C GLU A 84 10.90 -19.44 19.54
N LYS A 85 11.63 -19.51 18.42
CA LYS A 85 12.98 -20.05 18.37
C LYS A 85 13.99 -18.92 18.26
N ALA A 86 14.98 -18.90 19.15
CA ALA A 86 16.16 -18.05 18.98
C ALA A 86 16.94 -18.56 17.76
N ALA A 87 16.70 -18.00 16.60
CA ALA A 87 17.57 -18.17 15.44
C ALA A 87 18.79 -17.23 15.62
N PRO A 88 19.97 -17.61 15.15
CA PRO A 88 21.12 -16.71 15.15
C PRO A 88 20.91 -15.52 14.19
N SER A 89 20.08 -15.69 13.18
CA SER A 89 19.75 -14.67 12.16
C SER A 89 19.01 -13.47 12.74
N LYS A 90 19.27 -12.31 12.16
CA LYS A 90 18.52 -11.08 12.45
C LYS A 90 17.10 -11.15 11.89
N LEU A 91 16.17 -10.47 12.54
CA LEU A 91 14.75 -10.45 12.16
C LEU A 91 14.26 -9.01 12.03
N ALA A 92 13.69 -8.70 10.87
CA ALA A 92 13.02 -7.43 10.62
C ALA A 92 11.55 -7.62 10.30
N MET A 93 10.71 -6.63 10.66
CA MET A 93 9.30 -6.57 10.34
C MET A 93 9.00 -5.39 9.43
N VAL A 94 8.29 -5.62 8.32
CA VAL A 94 7.82 -4.56 7.42
C VAL A 94 6.37 -4.21 7.73
N PHE A 95 6.10 -2.92 7.90
CA PHE A 95 4.77 -2.40 8.20
C PHE A 95 4.09 -1.89 6.92
N HIS A 96 3.13 -2.66 6.38
CA HIS A 96 2.37 -2.31 5.16
C HIS A 96 1.00 -1.69 5.42
N SER A 97 0.58 -1.58 6.66
CA SER A 97 -0.68 -0.97 7.06
C SER A 97 -0.52 -0.15 8.33
N GLU A 98 -1.55 0.57 8.72
CA GLU A 98 -1.55 1.28 9.98
C GLU A 98 -1.39 0.30 11.14
N HIS A 99 -0.45 0.59 12.02
CA HIS A 99 -0.20 -0.18 13.22
C HIS A 99 -0.96 0.35 14.45
N GLU A 100 -1.36 1.61 14.41
CA GLU A 100 -2.19 2.31 15.41
C GLU A 100 -3.24 3.16 14.68
N PHE A 101 -4.51 3.00 15.01
CA PHE A 101 -5.60 3.81 14.48
C PHE A 101 -5.61 5.23 15.11
N GLU A 102 -6.34 6.18 14.53
CA GLU A 102 -6.43 7.56 15.03
C GLU A 102 -6.90 7.65 16.48
N ASN A 103 -7.77 6.73 16.90
CA ASN A 103 -8.26 6.63 18.28
C ASN A 103 -7.21 6.08 19.27
N GLY A 104 -5.99 5.83 18.84
CA GLY A 104 -4.88 5.30 19.64
C GLY A 104 -4.93 3.80 19.90
N HIS A 105 -5.89 3.08 19.33
CA HIS A 105 -5.92 1.63 19.44
C HIS A 105 -4.96 0.97 18.46
N LEU A 106 -4.21 -0.02 18.95
CA LEU A 106 -3.35 -0.82 18.09
C LEU A 106 -4.19 -1.64 17.10
N ASN A 107 -3.74 -1.71 15.86
CA ASN A 107 -4.29 -2.64 14.90
C ASN A 107 -4.00 -4.08 15.35
N TYR A 108 -5.03 -4.90 15.43
CA TYR A 108 -4.97 -6.28 15.93
C TYR A 108 -3.96 -7.17 15.15
N GLU A 109 -3.71 -6.87 13.89
CA GLU A 109 -2.73 -7.58 13.07
C GLU A 109 -1.30 -7.43 13.62
N TYR A 110 -1.00 -6.34 14.32
CA TYR A 110 0.30 -6.04 14.89
C TYR A 110 0.42 -6.35 16.39
N TYR A 111 -0.61 -6.81 17.09
CA TYR A 111 -0.53 -7.10 18.53
C TYR A 111 0.64 -8.00 18.90
N TYR A 112 0.88 -9.04 18.12
CA TYR A 112 1.99 -9.94 18.40
C TYR A 112 3.35 -9.27 18.14
N VAL A 113 3.43 -8.35 17.17
CA VAL A 113 4.66 -7.61 16.88
C VAL A 113 5.06 -6.79 18.09
N PHE A 114 4.13 -6.04 18.69
CA PHE A 114 4.38 -5.28 19.92
C PHE A 114 4.66 -6.19 21.12
N LYS A 115 3.91 -7.29 21.26
CA LYS A 115 4.12 -8.28 22.32
C LYS A 115 5.52 -8.89 22.28
N TYR A 116 6.05 -9.13 21.10
CA TYR A 116 7.37 -9.75 20.88
C TYR A 116 8.38 -8.75 20.30
N ALA A 117 8.18 -7.44 20.50
CA ALA A 117 8.98 -6.40 19.88
C ALA A 117 10.50 -6.61 20.10
N LYS A 118 10.92 -7.00 21.31
CA LYS A 118 12.33 -7.29 21.66
C LYS A 118 12.95 -8.47 20.90
N ARG A 119 12.18 -9.21 20.12
CA ARG A 119 12.67 -10.30 19.26
C ARG A 119 13.02 -9.82 17.85
N PHE A 120 12.63 -8.59 17.51
CA PHE A 120 12.99 -7.97 16.25
C PHE A 120 14.24 -7.10 16.43
N ASP A 121 15.15 -7.23 15.48
CA ASP A 121 16.36 -6.41 15.42
C ASP A 121 16.06 -5.07 14.72
N TYR A 122 15.11 -5.06 13.78
CA TYR A 122 14.77 -3.90 12.98
C TYR A 122 13.28 -3.85 12.65
N PHE A 123 12.78 -2.62 12.46
CA PHE A 123 11.50 -2.36 11.83
C PHE A 123 11.67 -1.55 10.54
N ILE A 124 10.81 -1.79 9.56
CA ILE A 124 10.80 -1.10 8.29
C ILE A 124 9.40 -0.54 8.06
N THR A 125 9.32 0.76 7.78
CA THR A 125 8.09 1.47 7.42
C THR A 125 8.17 1.96 5.99
N ALA A 126 7.02 2.29 5.39
CA ALA A 126 6.97 2.76 4.01
C ALA A 126 7.24 4.26 3.85
N THR A 127 7.06 5.04 4.91
CA THR A 127 7.19 6.50 4.92
C THR A 127 7.81 6.99 6.23
N ASP A 128 8.44 8.16 6.20
CA ASP A 128 9.02 8.79 7.39
C ASP A 128 7.94 9.11 8.43
N LEU A 129 6.77 9.55 8.00
CA LEU A 129 5.65 9.81 8.91
C LEU A 129 5.19 8.53 9.63
N GLN A 130 5.14 7.39 8.93
CA GLN A 130 4.83 6.11 9.56
C GLN A 130 5.91 5.70 10.57
N LYS A 131 7.20 5.98 10.26
CA LYS A 131 8.31 5.75 11.17
C LYS A 131 8.15 6.56 12.45
N GLU A 132 7.89 7.86 12.36
CA GLU A 132 7.69 8.75 13.51
C GLU A 132 6.54 8.27 14.40
N VAL A 133 5.41 7.90 13.80
CA VAL A 133 4.25 7.38 14.56
C VAL A 133 4.57 6.03 15.19
N LEU A 134 5.31 5.15 14.50
CA LEU A 134 5.73 3.86 15.06
C LEU A 134 6.69 4.04 16.26
N GLU A 135 7.64 4.99 16.19
CA GLU A 135 8.53 5.33 17.30
C GLU A 135 7.72 5.75 18.53
N GLN A 136 6.73 6.62 18.35
CA GLN A 136 5.85 7.06 19.44
C GLN A 136 5.02 5.90 20.01
N THR A 137 4.49 5.02 19.14
CA THR A 137 3.71 3.86 19.57
C THR A 137 4.57 2.88 20.36
N LEU A 138 5.78 2.58 19.89
CA LEU A 138 6.74 1.73 20.61
C LEU A 138 7.12 2.33 21.98
N ALA A 139 7.29 3.65 22.06
CA ALA A 139 7.55 4.34 23.31
C ALA A 139 6.39 4.16 24.32
N LYS A 140 5.15 4.35 23.88
CA LYS A 140 3.94 4.11 24.69
C LYS A 140 3.85 2.64 25.18
N GLN A 141 4.32 1.69 24.38
CA GLN A 141 4.32 0.26 24.70
C GLN A 141 5.56 -0.20 25.50
N GLY A 142 6.50 0.71 25.86
CA GLY A 142 7.72 0.36 26.57
C GLY A 142 8.73 -0.46 25.76
N CYS A 143 8.71 -0.31 24.44
CA CYS A 143 9.50 -1.09 23.48
C CYS A 143 10.48 -0.20 22.69
N GLN A 144 11.11 0.78 23.34
CA GLN A 144 12.08 1.70 22.71
C GLN A 144 13.38 1.00 22.34
N GLY A 145 14.13 1.64 21.44
CA GLY A 145 15.52 1.27 21.10
C GLY A 145 15.66 0.27 19.96
N ILE A 146 14.57 -0.11 19.30
CA ILE A 146 14.62 -0.91 18.08
C ILE A 146 14.79 0.05 16.89
N PRO A 147 15.85 -0.08 16.07
CA PRO A 147 16.04 0.77 14.90
C PRO A 147 14.88 0.63 13.91
N ILE A 148 14.40 1.77 13.40
CA ILE A 148 13.32 1.83 12.40
C ILE A 148 13.86 2.53 11.16
N TYR A 149 13.73 1.87 10.01
CA TYR A 149 14.10 2.40 8.71
C TYR A 149 12.86 2.74 7.88
N SER A 150 12.89 3.88 7.21
CA SER A 150 11.88 4.27 6.25
C SER A 150 12.35 3.91 4.86
N ILE A 151 11.69 2.96 4.21
CA ILE A 151 12.06 2.48 2.88
C ILE A 151 10.79 2.43 2.01
N PRO A 152 10.73 3.16 0.89
CA PRO A 152 9.58 3.12 0.00
C PRO A 152 9.24 1.69 -0.45
N VAL A 153 7.96 1.33 -0.41
CA VAL A 153 7.48 0.01 -0.84
C VAL A 153 7.20 -0.08 -2.33
N GLY A 154 7.38 1.03 -3.04
CA GLY A 154 7.24 1.13 -4.48
C GLY A 154 8.32 2.02 -5.08
N HIS A 155 8.47 1.94 -6.39
CA HIS A 155 9.37 2.78 -7.16
C HIS A 155 8.77 3.09 -8.52
N LEU A 156 9.34 4.09 -9.19
CA LEU A 156 9.04 4.47 -10.56
C LEU A 156 10.21 4.01 -11.44
N GLU A 157 9.93 3.39 -12.57
CA GLU A 157 10.96 3.07 -13.57
C GLU A 157 11.48 4.36 -14.22
N GLU A 158 10.58 5.28 -14.51
CA GLU A 158 10.88 6.58 -15.11
C GLU A 158 9.83 7.64 -14.70
N LEU A 159 10.16 8.92 -14.86
CA LEU A 159 9.19 10.00 -14.79
C LEU A 159 8.49 10.09 -16.14
N THR A 160 7.17 10.05 -16.14
CA THR A 160 6.39 10.03 -17.38
C THR A 160 6.02 11.47 -17.77
N GLY A 161 6.73 12.04 -18.74
CA GLY A 161 6.45 13.38 -19.27
C GLY A 161 5.07 13.46 -19.97
N SER A 162 4.47 14.64 -19.95
CA SER A 162 3.29 14.91 -20.77
C SER A 162 3.63 14.75 -22.25
N GLN A 163 2.85 13.96 -22.99
CA GLN A 163 3.01 13.77 -24.44
C GLN A 163 2.30 14.85 -25.28
N GLY A 164 1.95 15.98 -24.66
CA GLY A 164 1.24 17.09 -25.29
C GLY A 164 0.54 17.96 -24.26
N ASP A 165 -0.33 18.85 -24.70
CA ASP A 165 -1.16 19.65 -23.81
C ASP A 165 -2.18 18.76 -23.11
N ARG A 166 -2.20 18.81 -21.78
CA ARG A 166 -3.22 18.14 -20.97
C ARG A 166 -4.55 18.84 -21.14
N PRO A 167 -5.66 18.12 -21.36
CA PRO A 167 -6.99 18.73 -21.43
C PRO A 167 -7.23 19.63 -20.22
N PRO A 168 -7.66 20.89 -20.39
CA PRO A 168 -7.97 21.78 -19.29
C PRO A 168 -9.00 21.17 -18.35
N PHE A 169 -8.84 21.43 -17.04
CA PHE A 169 -9.77 21.00 -16.00
C PHE A 169 -9.99 19.48 -15.96
N SER A 170 -8.98 18.69 -16.34
CA SER A 170 -9.02 17.23 -16.30
C SER A 170 -8.49 16.68 -14.98
N VAL A 171 -9.32 15.90 -14.29
CA VAL A 171 -9.02 15.27 -13.01
C VAL A 171 -9.21 13.76 -13.13
N LEU A 172 -8.35 12.98 -12.49
CA LEU A 172 -8.60 11.56 -12.32
C LEU A 172 -8.41 11.12 -10.87
N THR A 173 -8.97 9.95 -10.58
CA THR A 173 -8.62 9.12 -9.43
C THR A 173 -8.42 7.68 -9.88
N ALA A 174 -7.58 6.94 -9.19
CA ALA A 174 -7.32 5.53 -9.49
C ALA A 174 -7.17 4.72 -8.21
N SER A 175 -8.05 3.76 -7.99
CA SER A 175 -8.00 2.89 -6.81
C SER A 175 -8.88 1.66 -6.98
N ARG A 176 -8.82 0.74 -6.01
CA ARG A 176 -9.90 -0.24 -5.83
C ARG A 176 -11.18 0.50 -5.44
N LEU A 177 -12.31 0.12 -6.04
CA LEU A 177 -13.61 0.68 -5.66
C LEU A 177 -14.12 -0.05 -4.41
N ASP A 178 -13.55 0.28 -3.27
CA ASP A 178 -13.95 -0.21 -1.94
C ASP A 178 -14.31 0.97 -1.01
N PRO A 179 -15.13 0.75 0.04
CA PRO A 179 -15.65 1.83 0.89
C PRO A 179 -14.57 2.74 1.51
N ARG A 180 -13.38 2.21 1.80
CA ARG A 180 -12.28 2.97 2.43
C ARG A 180 -11.66 4.01 1.51
N LYS A 181 -11.84 3.86 0.20
CA LYS A 181 -11.34 4.82 -0.78
C LYS A 181 -12.25 6.05 -0.93
N ARG A 182 -13.47 5.99 -0.37
CA ARG A 182 -14.43 7.08 -0.34
C ARG A 182 -14.59 7.80 -1.68
N ILE A 183 -14.65 7.02 -2.78
CA ILE A 183 -14.86 7.58 -4.12
C ILE A 183 -16.24 8.30 -4.21
N ASP A 184 -17.18 7.93 -3.36
CA ASP A 184 -18.43 8.64 -3.15
C ASP A 184 -18.20 10.12 -2.78
N LEU A 185 -17.25 10.42 -1.90
CA LEU A 185 -16.86 11.81 -1.57
C LEU A 185 -16.18 12.50 -2.77
N ALA A 186 -15.31 11.81 -3.51
CA ALA A 186 -14.68 12.38 -4.70
C ALA A 186 -15.73 12.82 -5.73
N ILE A 187 -16.76 12.00 -5.97
CA ILE A 187 -17.87 12.33 -6.86
C ILE A 187 -18.62 13.58 -6.36
N ARG A 188 -18.93 13.68 -5.08
CA ARG A 188 -19.61 14.86 -4.49
C ARG A 188 -18.73 16.11 -4.56
N VAL A 189 -17.44 15.99 -4.27
CA VAL A 189 -16.45 17.08 -4.38
C VAL A 189 -16.43 17.64 -5.80
N VAL A 190 -16.31 16.78 -6.79
CA VAL A 190 -16.28 17.20 -8.20
C VAL A 190 -17.62 17.78 -8.64
N ALA A 191 -18.75 17.21 -8.22
CA ALA A 191 -20.07 17.74 -8.52
C ALA A 191 -20.25 19.17 -7.95
N GLN A 192 -19.78 19.42 -6.73
CA GLN A 192 -19.84 20.75 -6.12
C GLN A 192 -18.88 21.73 -6.79
N ALA A 193 -17.63 21.32 -7.10
CA ALA A 193 -16.68 22.16 -7.79
C ALA A 193 -17.09 22.49 -9.23
N HIS A 194 -17.86 21.60 -9.88
CA HIS A 194 -18.36 21.79 -11.25
C HIS A 194 -19.30 23.00 -11.37
N GLU A 195 -19.97 23.40 -10.29
CA GLU A 195 -20.81 24.60 -10.26
C GLU A 195 -19.99 25.87 -10.55
N GLN A 196 -18.72 25.91 -10.14
CA GLN A 196 -17.77 27.03 -10.37
C GLN A 196 -16.87 26.77 -11.58
N LEU A 197 -16.63 25.53 -11.94
CA LEU A 197 -15.79 25.07 -13.06
C LEU A 197 -16.61 24.22 -14.05
N PRO A 198 -17.47 24.81 -14.91
CA PRO A 198 -18.41 24.08 -15.75
C PRO A 198 -17.77 23.15 -16.80
N THR A 199 -16.48 23.28 -17.03
CA THR A 199 -15.70 22.41 -17.95
C THR A 199 -14.92 21.31 -17.26
N LEU A 200 -15.02 21.20 -15.92
CA LEU A 200 -14.33 20.18 -15.12
C LEU A 200 -14.78 18.77 -15.57
N GLN A 201 -13.80 17.90 -15.81
CA GLN A 201 -14.01 16.50 -16.16
C GLN A 201 -13.33 15.60 -15.13
N PHE A 202 -13.99 14.54 -14.72
CA PHE A 202 -13.47 13.61 -13.73
C PHE A 202 -13.61 12.16 -14.17
N ASP A 203 -12.49 11.47 -14.26
CA ASP A 203 -12.41 10.06 -14.63
C ASP A 203 -11.99 9.20 -13.45
N ILE A 204 -12.74 8.15 -13.18
CA ILE A 204 -12.54 7.21 -12.08
C ILE A 204 -12.07 5.88 -12.64
N TYR A 205 -10.81 5.52 -12.36
CA TYR A 205 -10.21 4.26 -12.78
C TYR A 205 -10.18 3.26 -11.64
N GLY A 206 -10.62 2.04 -11.91
CA GLY A 206 -10.59 0.96 -10.95
C GLY A 206 -11.76 -0.01 -11.09
N LYS A 207 -11.75 -1.02 -10.22
CA LYS A 207 -12.82 -2.00 -10.08
C LYS A 207 -13.02 -2.38 -8.62
N GLY A 208 -14.22 -2.78 -8.23
CA GLY A 208 -14.55 -3.19 -6.88
C GLY A 208 -16.04 -3.26 -6.63
N GLY A 209 -16.41 -3.62 -5.41
CA GLY A 209 -17.80 -3.84 -5.03
C GLY A 209 -18.69 -2.58 -5.06
N GLU A 210 -18.07 -1.40 -4.95
CA GLU A 210 -18.80 -0.12 -4.93
C GLU A 210 -19.20 0.39 -6.33
N ALA A 211 -18.80 -0.26 -7.42
CA ALA A 211 -19.01 0.25 -8.78
C ALA A 211 -20.47 0.59 -9.10
N ASP A 212 -21.44 -0.21 -8.65
CA ASP A 212 -22.86 0.02 -8.92
C ASP A 212 -23.41 1.17 -8.06
N ASN A 213 -23.00 1.26 -6.79
CA ASN A 213 -23.37 2.35 -5.89
C ASN A 213 -22.85 3.70 -6.43
N LEU A 214 -21.62 3.71 -6.94
CA LEU A 214 -21.01 4.92 -7.50
C LEU A 214 -21.71 5.35 -8.81
N ARG A 215 -22.10 4.41 -9.69
CA ARG A 215 -22.90 4.74 -10.88
C ARG A 215 -24.24 5.37 -10.50
N HIS A 216 -24.88 4.81 -9.48
CA HIS A 216 -26.16 5.33 -8.99
C HIS A 216 -26.01 6.76 -8.43
N LEU A 217 -24.97 7.00 -7.62
CA LEU A 217 -24.67 8.33 -7.11
C LEU A 217 -24.42 9.37 -8.22
N ILE A 218 -23.65 8.99 -9.28
CA ILE A 218 -23.44 9.88 -10.44
C ILE A 218 -24.76 10.22 -11.11
N GLN A 219 -25.70 9.27 -11.21
CA GLN A 219 -27.03 9.49 -11.78
C GLN A 219 -27.89 10.38 -10.89
N GLU A 220 -27.89 10.17 -9.59
CA GLU A 220 -28.62 11.00 -8.62
C GLU A 220 -28.18 12.47 -8.65
N LEU A 221 -26.89 12.71 -8.86
CA LEU A 221 -26.31 14.05 -8.96
C LEU A 221 -26.41 14.65 -10.37
N ALA A 222 -27.02 13.94 -11.34
CA ALA A 222 -27.06 14.32 -12.76
C ALA A 222 -25.69 14.68 -13.35
N ALA A 223 -24.63 13.95 -12.94
CA ALA A 223 -23.23 14.24 -13.22
C ALA A 223 -22.62 13.38 -14.37
N GLN A 224 -23.45 12.66 -15.14
CA GLN A 224 -23.00 11.69 -16.14
C GLN A 224 -22.22 12.32 -17.31
N ASP A 225 -22.41 13.60 -17.55
CA ASP A 225 -21.78 14.31 -18.67
C ASP A 225 -20.31 14.68 -18.37
N TYR A 226 -19.91 14.67 -17.09
CA TYR A 226 -18.57 15.11 -16.67
C TYR A 226 -17.89 14.18 -15.63
N ILE A 227 -18.56 13.15 -15.09
CA ILE A 227 -17.98 12.15 -14.19
C ILE A 227 -18.16 10.75 -14.78
N HIS A 228 -17.04 10.04 -15.00
CA HIS A 228 -17.07 8.76 -15.70
C HIS A 228 -16.32 7.67 -14.94
N LEU A 229 -16.98 6.51 -14.77
CA LEU A 229 -16.34 5.26 -14.34
C LEU A 229 -15.70 4.57 -15.55
N ARG A 230 -14.37 4.62 -15.65
CA ARG A 230 -13.59 4.08 -16.78
C ARG A 230 -13.24 2.60 -16.64
N GLY A 231 -13.46 2.01 -15.44
CA GLY A 231 -13.05 0.64 -15.15
C GLY A 231 -11.55 0.50 -14.90
N HIS A 232 -11.05 -0.72 -14.95
CA HIS A 232 -9.64 -1.00 -14.71
C HIS A 232 -8.82 -0.81 -15.99
N ALA A 233 -7.71 -0.10 -15.89
CA ALA A 233 -6.81 0.19 -17.00
C ALA A 233 -5.35 0.17 -16.52
N ASP A 234 -4.41 0.06 -17.46
CA ASP A 234 -3.00 0.39 -17.23
C ASP A 234 -2.86 1.91 -17.22
N LEU A 235 -2.44 2.45 -16.10
CA LEU A 235 -2.45 3.89 -15.85
C LEU A 235 -1.18 4.60 -16.32
N GLN A 236 -0.11 3.88 -16.64
CA GLN A 236 1.16 4.49 -17.01
C GLN A 236 1.04 5.47 -18.18
N GLN A 237 0.21 5.13 -19.18
CA GLN A 237 -0.07 5.99 -20.34
C GLN A 237 -1.25 6.95 -20.13
N ILE A 238 -1.98 6.80 -19.04
CA ILE A 238 -3.19 7.56 -18.74
C ILE A 238 -2.88 8.77 -17.87
N TYR A 239 -2.08 8.60 -16.80
CA TYR A 239 -1.72 9.72 -15.92
C TYR A 239 -1.24 10.98 -16.67
N PRO A 240 -0.33 10.88 -17.67
CA PRO A 240 0.18 12.06 -18.37
C PRO A 240 -0.89 12.87 -19.12
N CYS A 241 -2.08 12.30 -19.32
CA CYS A 241 -3.19 12.95 -20.01
C CYS A 241 -4.07 13.83 -19.11
N TYR A 242 -3.77 13.94 -17.81
CA TYR A 242 -4.58 14.69 -16.84
C TYR A 242 -3.77 15.81 -16.20
N GLN A 243 -4.47 16.84 -15.70
CA GLN A 243 -3.85 17.93 -14.97
C GLN A 243 -3.73 17.66 -13.48
N ALA A 244 -4.71 16.97 -12.89
CA ALA A 244 -4.75 16.74 -11.45
C ALA A 244 -5.19 15.33 -11.08
N TYR A 245 -4.75 14.90 -9.90
CA TYR A 245 -5.15 13.65 -9.24
C TYR A 245 -5.86 13.97 -7.93
N LEU A 246 -7.05 13.40 -7.74
CA LEU A 246 -7.86 13.56 -6.53
C LEU A 246 -7.90 12.24 -5.74
N THR A 247 -7.56 12.28 -4.45
CA THR A 247 -7.75 11.15 -3.54
C THR A 247 -8.63 11.53 -2.35
N THR A 248 -9.60 10.67 -2.04
CA THR A 248 -10.48 10.82 -0.87
C THR A 248 -10.33 9.64 0.10
N SER A 249 -9.24 8.86 -0.04
CA SER A 249 -8.95 7.74 0.84
C SER A 249 -8.88 8.17 2.30
N GLN A 250 -9.56 7.45 3.18
CA GLN A 250 -9.49 7.65 4.64
C GLN A 250 -8.15 7.21 5.21
N TRP A 251 -7.52 6.21 4.57
CA TRP A 251 -6.20 5.68 4.95
C TRP A 251 -5.39 5.36 3.69
N GLU A 252 -4.15 5.76 3.73
CA GLU A 252 -3.19 5.43 2.69
C GLU A 252 -1.82 5.22 3.33
N THR A 253 -1.37 3.98 3.44
CA THR A 253 -0.10 3.68 4.12
C THR A 253 1.09 4.23 3.34
N PHE A 254 1.09 4.06 2.03
CA PHE A 254 2.11 4.61 1.13
C PHE A 254 1.49 5.45 0.02
N GLY A 255 0.57 4.89 -0.77
CA GLY A 255 -0.08 5.59 -1.88
C GLY A 255 0.64 5.39 -3.21
N LEU A 256 0.73 4.15 -3.67
CA LEU A 256 1.37 3.85 -4.97
C LEU A 256 0.79 4.69 -6.11
N THR A 257 -0.53 4.86 -6.16
CA THR A 257 -1.20 5.67 -7.20
C THR A 257 -0.91 7.17 -7.06
N LEU A 258 -0.64 7.66 -5.85
CA LEU A 258 -0.15 9.04 -5.62
C LEU A 258 1.29 9.20 -6.11
N MET A 259 2.16 8.23 -5.80
CA MET A 259 3.52 8.20 -6.31
C MET A 259 3.54 8.19 -7.85
N GLU A 260 2.73 7.34 -8.47
CA GLU A 260 2.59 7.24 -9.92
C GLU A 260 2.05 8.56 -10.53
N ALA A 261 1.04 9.17 -9.92
CA ALA A 261 0.48 10.45 -10.34
C ALA A 261 1.51 11.58 -10.22
N ALA A 262 2.28 11.63 -9.12
CA ALA A 262 3.40 12.57 -8.96
C ALA A 262 4.48 12.32 -10.01
N GLY A 263 4.81 11.07 -10.31
CA GLY A 263 5.76 10.64 -11.33
C GLY A 263 5.35 11.02 -12.76
N ALA A 264 4.06 11.21 -12.97
CA ALA A 264 3.51 11.79 -14.20
C ALA A 264 3.31 13.31 -14.12
N GLY A 265 3.75 13.96 -13.04
CA GLY A 265 3.70 15.40 -12.83
C GLY A 265 2.27 15.93 -12.68
N LEU A 266 1.35 15.22 -12.05
CA LEU A 266 0.01 15.72 -11.79
C LEU A 266 0.02 16.62 -10.54
N ALA A 267 -0.81 17.67 -10.54
CA ALA A 267 -1.13 18.37 -9.31
C ALA A 267 -1.98 17.46 -8.41
N LEU A 268 -1.69 17.41 -7.11
CA LEU A 268 -2.28 16.43 -6.22
C LEU A 268 -3.24 17.09 -5.23
N LEU A 269 -4.40 16.46 -5.00
CA LEU A 269 -5.40 16.96 -4.06
C LEU A 269 -5.95 15.78 -3.23
N GLY A 270 -6.08 15.98 -1.91
CA GLY A 270 -6.66 14.95 -1.07
C GLY A 270 -6.84 15.34 0.38
N PHE A 271 -7.34 14.40 1.16
CA PHE A 271 -7.39 14.54 2.60
C PHE A 271 -6.01 14.31 3.24
N ASP A 272 -5.73 15.01 4.34
CA ASP A 272 -4.56 14.76 5.20
C ASP A 272 -4.77 13.45 5.99
N ALA A 273 -4.79 12.36 5.24
CA ALA A 273 -4.97 11.00 5.76
C ALA A 273 -3.61 10.29 5.82
N ARG A 274 -3.27 9.75 7.02
CA ARG A 274 -1.99 9.07 7.27
C ARG A 274 -1.84 7.81 6.40
N TYR A 275 -0.65 7.53 5.86
CA TYR A 275 0.61 8.27 5.92
C TYR A 275 1.00 8.75 4.51
N GLY A 276 0.45 8.12 3.46
CA GLY A 276 0.82 8.33 2.06
C GLY A 276 0.40 9.71 1.54
N ASN A 277 -0.81 10.18 1.87
CA ASN A 277 -1.28 11.46 1.35
C ASN A 277 -0.31 12.60 1.71
N PRO A 278 0.05 12.87 2.99
CA PRO A 278 1.02 13.93 3.32
C PRO A 278 2.47 13.59 2.89
N THR A 279 2.74 12.34 2.52
CA THR A 279 4.04 11.98 1.93
C THR A 279 4.17 12.53 0.52
N PHE A 280 3.13 12.42 -0.30
CA PHE A 280 3.15 12.81 -1.71
C PHE A 280 2.52 14.17 -2.01
N ILE A 281 1.58 14.64 -1.19
CA ILE A 281 0.94 15.93 -1.36
C ILE A 281 1.61 16.95 -0.43
N LYS A 282 2.23 17.96 -0.99
CA LYS A 282 2.86 19.07 -0.26
C LYS A 282 2.02 20.31 -0.41
N GLU A 283 1.42 20.75 0.72
CA GLU A 283 0.47 21.87 0.77
C GLU A 283 1.07 23.14 0.11
N GLY A 284 0.43 23.61 -0.95
CA GLY A 284 0.84 24.79 -1.69
C GLY A 284 2.06 24.63 -2.59
N GLU A 285 2.71 23.45 -2.62
CA GLU A 285 3.88 23.20 -3.49
C GLU A 285 3.49 22.40 -4.74
N ASN A 286 2.87 21.22 -4.56
CA ASN A 286 2.41 20.37 -5.66
C ASN A 286 0.91 20.06 -5.59
N GLY A 287 0.19 20.66 -4.64
CA GLY A 287 -1.23 20.44 -4.44
C GLY A 287 -1.74 20.95 -3.10
N PHE A 288 -2.86 20.38 -2.65
CA PHE A 288 -3.48 20.78 -1.39
C PHE A 288 -3.94 19.56 -0.58
N LEU A 289 -3.78 19.68 0.75
CA LEU A 289 -4.32 18.75 1.74
C LEU A 289 -5.44 19.41 2.53
N VAL A 290 -6.56 18.70 2.68
CA VAL A 290 -7.66 19.11 3.56
C VAL A 290 -7.60 18.25 4.82
N PRO A 291 -7.64 18.85 6.02
CA PRO A 291 -7.70 18.10 7.27
C PRO A 291 -8.84 17.10 7.28
N TYR A 292 -8.54 15.85 7.65
CA TYR A 292 -9.52 14.78 7.71
C TYR A 292 -9.76 14.34 9.15
N SER A 293 -11.04 14.20 9.52
CA SER A 293 -11.44 13.52 10.75
C SER A 293 -12.81 12.88 10.54
N GLU A 294 -12.99 11.68 11.06
CA GLU A 294 -14.30 10.99 11.06
C GLU A 294 -15.39 11.73 11.84
N THR A 295 -15.01 12.71 12.67
CA THR A 295 -15.94 13.53 13.46
C THR A 295 -16.45 14.76 12.71
N VAL A 296 -15.84 15.13 11.59
CA VAL A 296 -16.27 16.26 10.75
C VAL A 296 -17.41 15.80 9.84
N PRO A 297 -18.50 16.56 9.72
CA PRO A 297 -19.59 16.25 8.79
C PRO A 297 -19.09 16.09 7.34
N GLU A 298 -19.59 15.09 6.64
CA GLU A 298 -19.17 14.83 5.25
C GLU A 298 -19.40 16.03 4.32
N GLU A 299 -20.49 16.80 4.53
CA GLU A 299 -20.79 18.00 3.74
C GLU A 299 -19.71 19.07 3.91
N GLU A 300 -19.11 19.20 5.10
CA GLU A 300 -18.02 20.12 5.37
C GLU A 300 -16.72 19.65 4.69
N LEU A 301 -16.38 18.36 4.81
CA LEU A 301 -15.25 17.76 4.10
C LEU A 301 -15.36 17.92 2.58
N VAL A 302 -16.54 17.65 2.03
CA VAL A 302 -16.82 17.80 0.60
C VAL A 302 -16.65 19.26 0.17
N LYS A 303 -17.19 20.20 0.95
CA LYS A 303 -17.09 21.63 0.66
C LYS A 303 -15.64 22.10 0.66
N GLU A 304 -14.89 21.80 1.72
CA GLU A 304 -13.49 22.23 1.81
C GLU A 304 -12.64 21.67 0.68
N LEU A 305 -12.82 20.39 0.34
CA LEU A 305 -12.07 19.76 -0.73
C LEU A 305 -12.49 20.28 -2.12
N ALA A 306 -13.78 20.63 -2.31
CA ALA A 306 -14.26 21.27 -3.54
C ALA A 306 -13.69 22.70 -3.71
N ASP A 307 -13.65 23.49 -2.62
CA ASP A 307 -13.05 24.82 -2.61
C ASP A 307 -11.53 24.72 -2.95
N LYS A 308 -10.82 23.72 -2.41
CA LYS A 308 -9.42 23.45 -2.75
C LYS A 308 -9.22 22.98 -4.19
N LEU A 309 -10.16 22.23 -4.76
CA LEU A 309 -10.13 21.82 -6.18
C LEU A 309 -10.29 23.03 -7.10
N VAL A 310 -11.18 23.97 -6.77
CA VAL A 310 -11.30 25.25 -7.48
C VAL A 310 -10.01 26.05 -7.37
N GLN A 311 -9.49 26.23 -6.14
CA GLN A 311 -8.22 26.93 -5.89
C GLN A 311 -7.05 26.32 -6.67
N LEU A 312 -7.01 24.99 -6.81
CA LEU A 312 -5.96 24.30 -7.55
C LEU A 312 -5.95 24.73 -9.02
N PHE A 313 -7.12 24.81 -9.65
CA PHE A 313 -7.23 25.24 -11.06
C PHE A 313 -7.09 26.76 -11.26
N GLU A 314 -7.22 27.56 -10.21
CA GLU A 314 -6.91 28.99 -10.22
C GLU A 314 -5.41 29.27 -10.00
N SER A 315 -4.64 28.26 -9.56
CA SER A 315 -3.21 28.34 -9.30
C SER A 315 -2.38 28.11 -10.58
N ASP A 316 -1.08 28.40 -10.51
CA ASP A 316 -0.14 28.06 -11.59
C ASP A 316 0.17 26.56 -11.57
N LEU A 317 -0.62 25.80 -12.33
CA LEU A 317 -0.46 24.34 -12.43
C LEU A 317 0.94 23.93 -12.94
N ALA A 318 1.64 24.75 -13.70
CA ALA A 318 2.98 24.41 -14.18
C ALA A 318 3.97 24.27 -13.01
N LEU A 319 3.84 25.11 -11.99
CA LEU A 319 4.65 25.02 -10.77
C LEU A 319 4.31 23.73 -10.00
N PHE A 320 3.03 23.41 -9.85
CA PHE A 320 2.60 22.19 -9.16
C PHE A 320 3.06 20.92 -9.89
N HIS A 321 2.96 20.90 -11.21
CA HIS A 321 3.44 19.80 -12.04
C HIS A 321 4.95 19.58 -11.87
N GLN A 322 5.74 20.68 -11.89
CA GLN A 322 7.19 20.58 -11.69
C GLN A 322 7.53 20.06 -10.29
N ALA A 323 6.88 20.60 -9.25
CA ALA A 323 7.11 20.15 -7.87
C ALA A 323 6.73 18.69 -7.67
N SER A 324 5.70 18.18 -8.35
CA SER A 324 5.38 16.75 -8.36
C SER A 324 6.49 15.91 -8.97
N TYR A 325 7.07 16.30 -10.10
CA TYR A 325 8.22 15.62 -10.70
C TYR A 325 9.44 15.64 -9.78
N ASP A 326 9.73 16.79 -9.17
CA ASP A 326 10.88 16.95 -8.28
C ASP A 326 10.76 16.01 -7.07
N LEU A 327 9.59 15.94 -6.45
CA LEU A 327 9.30 15.01 -5.36
C LEU A 327 9.39 13.55 -5.83
N ALA A 328 8.78 13.22 -6.96
CA ALA A 328 8.72 11.87 -7.48
C ALA A 328 10.09 11.33 -7.91
N SER A 329 11.04 12.21 -8.24
CA SER A 329 12.41 11.83 -8.63
C SER A 329 13.11 11.00 -7.55
N SER A 330 12.83 11.24 -6.27
CA SER A 330 13.38 10.45 -5.16
C SER A 330 12.87 9.02 -5.11
N TYR A 331 11.78 8.71 -5.80
CA TYR A 331 11.18 7.39 -5.89
C TYR A 331 11.55 6.62 -7.17
N LEU A 332 12.51 7.11 -7.96
CA LEU A 332 13.06 6.34 -9.08
C LEU A 332 13.74 5.07 -8.58
N ALA A 333 13.66 3.99 -9.38
CA ALA A 333 14.19 2.67 -9.03
C ALA A 333 15.64 2.71 -8.54
N SER A 334 16.49 3.51 -9.20
CA SER A 334 17.90 3.71 -8.79
C SER A 334 18.03 4.28 -7.38
N ASN A 335 17.19 5.25 -7.02
CA ASN A 335 17.24 5.91 -5.73
C ASN A 335 16.71 5.01 -4.61
N VAL A 336 15.60 4.31 -4.87
CA VAL A 336 15.03 3.33 -3.91
C VAL A 336 16.00 2.16 -3.69
N GLN A 337 16.71 1.69 -4.73
CA GLN A 337 17.74 0.67 -4.61
C GLN A 337 18.91 1.13 -3.74
N GLU A 338 19.34 2.40 -3.87
CA GLU A 338 20.42 2.93 -3.02
C GLU A 338 19.97 3.03 -1.55
N VAL A 339 18.74 3.46 -1.27
CA VAL A 339 18.17 3.45 0.09
C VAL A 339 18.20 2.04 0.69
N TRP A 340 17.79 1.02 -0.08
CA TRP A 340 17.88 -0.37 0.37
C TRP A 340 19.31 -0.80 0.64
N LYS A 341 20.23 -0.48 -0.25
CA LYS A 341 21.64 -0.86 -0.13
C LYS A 341 22.28 -0.22 1.10
N GLU A 342 22.10 1.08 1.32
CA GLU A 342 22.58 1.80 2.49
C GLU A 342 22.02 1.20 3.78
N THR A 343 20.70 0.97 3.82
CA THR A 343 20.02 0.36 4.98
C THR A 343 20.57 -1.04 5.29
N LEU A 344 20.75 -1.89 4.28
CA LEU A 344 21.28 -3.24 4.46
C LEU A 344 22.75 -3.20 4.92
N MET A 345 23.55 -2.20 4.50
CA MET A 345 24.91 -1.99 5.01
C MET A 345 24.88 -1.59 6.48
N GLU A 346 24.01 -0.68 6.89
CA GLU A 346 23.83 -0.28 8.28
C GLU A 346 23.38 -1.45 9.16
N MET A 347 22.50 -2.31 8.66
CA MET A 347 22.09 -3.55 9.31
C MET A 347 23.24 -4.58 9.41
N GLY A 348 24.39 -4.31 8.78
CA GLY A 348 25.58 -5.19 8.80
C GLY A 348 25.44 -6.43 7.91
N GLN A 349 24.60 -6.37 6.86
CA GLN A 349 24.33 -7.50 5.98
C GLN A 349 25.34 -7.59 4.81
N PHE A 350 26.00 -6.50 4.45
CA PHE A 350 26.99 -6.45 3.38
C PHE A 350 28.34 -5.98 3.94
N GLY A 351 29.19 -6.91 4.33
CA GLY A 351 30.59 -6.63 4.65
C GLY A 351 31.42 -6.42 3.39
N GLY A 352 31.39 -5.20 2.80
CA GLY A 352 32.42 -4.76 1.86
C GLY A 352 32.54 -5.50 0.52
N LYS A 353 31.55 -6.29 0.10
CA LYS A 353 31.48 -6.84 -1.25
C LYS A 353 30.51 -6.00 -2.07
N GLU A 354 31.02 -5.44 -3.16
CA GLU A 354 30.18 -4.79 -4.18
C GLU A 354 29.07 -5.74 -4.64
N ILE A 355 27.83 -5.21 -4.68
CA ILE A 355 26.64 -5.90 -5.19
C ILE A 355 26.63 -5.79 -6.71
#